data_1b8bce0c4b18f9803dec00333bf6ae12
#
_entry.id   1b8bce0c4b18f9803dec00333bf6ae12
#
_cell.length_a   1.000
_cell.length_b   1.000
_cell.length_c   1.000
_cell.angle_alpha   90.00
_cell.angle_beta   90.00
_cell.angle_gamma   90.00
#
_symmetry.space_group_name_H-M   'P 1'
#
loop_
_entity.id
_entity.type
_entity.pdbx_description
1 polymer ?
#
loop_
_entity_poly.entity_id
_entity_poly.type
_entity_poly.pdbx_seq_one_letter_code
_entity_poly.pdbx_strand_id
1 'polypeptide(L)'
;MPYRFTVQEKKRIRVIIDTDAACEADDPYAIVHGLLTPRFMVKGILAEQFGVPGSVKKSYDAILHLLDLMDMRDVPVLMGAEPLESEDAAPDCEAADFIIEEALKDDPHPLFVLCQGALSNVAAAINKCPEIQDRFTCVWIGGGLYPQGGWEFNSVNDYHAANAVFSSRLEVWQVPMGTYTQMQIGYAELEHKVRPCGKVGEYLFEQMMAYGKDADWITGESWVIGDQPAIGLALNPGCGRFRTQRAPRFGEGGVYVDCPENREIRVYEEIDQRYIFEDLFCKLALTYGK
;
A
#
# COMPACT_ATOMS: atom_id res chain seq x y z
N MET A 1 -21.90 1.75 7.57
CA MET A 1 -21.68 1.62 6.12
C MET A 1 -23.00 1.36 5.41
N PRO A 2 -23.21 1.87 4.18
CA PRO A 2 -24.53 1.86 3.51
C PRO A 2 -24.88 0.53 2.81
N TYR A 3 -24.03 -0.48 2.94
CA TYR A 3 -24.19 -1.75 2.22
C TYR A 3 -25.32 -2.61 2.78
N ARG A 4 -26.06 -3.28 1.89
CA ARG A 4 -27.10 -4.27 2.26
C ARG A 4 -26.54 -5.68 2.46
N PHE A 5 -25.29 -5.93 2.05
CA PHE A 5 -24.58 -7.17 2.34
C PHE A 5 -23.77 -7.04 3.64
N THR A 6 -23.52 -8.15 4.29
CA THR A 6 -22.72 -8.23 5.50
C THR A 6 -21.56 -9.21 5.31
N VAL A 7 -20.43 -8.92 5.91
CA VAL A 7 -19.27 -9.82 5.96
C VAL A 7 -19.31 -10.57 7.28
N GLN A 8 -19.25 -11.89 7.22
CA GLN A 8 -19.20 -12.74 8.42
C GLN A 8 -17.93 -12.42 9.22
N GLU A 9 -18.04 -12.39 10.55
CA GLU A 9 -16.91 -12.04 11.44
C GLU A 9 -15.65 -12.86 11.14
N LYS A 10 -15.75 -14.16 11.00
CA LYS A 10 -14.63 -15.06 10.66
C LYS A 10 -13.93 -14.78 9.31
N LYS A 11 -14.51 -13.91 8.47
CA LYS A 11 -13.94 -13.50 7.18
C LYS A 11 -13.30 -12.12 7.24
N ARG A 12 -13.42 -11.42 8.37
CA ARG A 12 -12.79 -10.11 8.57
C ARG A 12 -11.30 -10.30 8.81
N ILE A 13 -10.56 -9.26 8.49
CA ILE A 13 -9.10 -9.19 8.68
C ILE A 13 -8.73 -7.86 9.31
N ARG A 14 -7.68 -7.84 10.12
CA ARG A 14 -7.06 -6.62 10.60
C ARG A 14 -6.15 -6.06 9.50
N VAL A 15 -6.22 -4.75 9.28
CA VAL A 15 -5.45 -4.08 8.23
C VAL A 15 -4.78 -2.84 8.80
N ILE A 16 -3.49 -2.70 8.53
CA ILE A 16 -2.74 -1.45 8.62
C ILE A 16 -2.44 -1.02 7.19
N ILE A 17 -2.70 0.24 6.84
CA ILE A 17 -2.33 0.82 5.55
C ILE A 17 -1.06 1.64 5.77
N ASP A 18 0.01 1.34 5.04
CA ASP A 18 1.30 2.00 5.10
C ASP A 18 1.55 2.68 3.75
N THR A 19 1.62 4.03 3.72
CA THR A 19 1.42 4.80 2.50
C THR A 19 2.23 6.10 2.49
N ASP A 20 2.81 6.43 1.37
CA ASP A 20 3.50 7.71 1.12
C ASP A 20 2.58 8.74 0.42
N ALA A 21 1.37 8.87 0.93
CA ALA A 21 0.16 9.53 0.40
C ALA A 21 0.31 10.96 -0.17
N ALA A 22 1.46 11.60 0.00
CA ALA A 22 1.75 12.92 -0.60
C ALA A 22 2.75 12.82 -1.75
N CYS A 23 3.16 11.61 -2.13
CA CYS A 23 4.13 11.39 -3.18
C CYS A 23 3.49 11.51 -4.56
N GLU A 24 2.41 10.78 -4.77
CA GLU A 24 1.71 10.70 -6.04
C GLU A 24 0.19 10.82 -5.84
N ALA A 25 -0.59 10.58 -6.89
CA ALA A 25 -2.04 10.81 -6.86
C ALA A 25 -2.87 9.55 -6.60
N ASP A 26 -2.27 8.38 -6.52
CA ASP A 26 -2.97 7.09 -6.45
C ASP A 26 -3.19 6.54 -5.03
N ASP A 27 -2.28 6.78 -4.09
CA ASP A 27 -2.45 6.43 -2.67
C ASP A 27 -3.82 6.81 -2.09
N PRO A 28 -4.34 8.05 -2.28
CA PRO A 28 -5.64 8.43 -1.75
C PRO A 28 -6.78 7.52 -2.20
N TYR A 29 -6.73 6.98 -3.43
CA TYR A 29 -7.72 6.03 -3.92
C TYR A 29 -7.65 4.69 -3.17
N ALA A 30 -6.44 4.20 -2.89
CA ALA A 30 -6.24 2.97 -2.14
C ALA A 30 -6.67 3.11 -0.68
N ILE A 31 -6.31 4.22 -0.02
CA ILE A 31 -6.77 4.53 1.34
C ILE A 31 -8.29 4.54 1.42
N VAL A 32 -8.96 5.28 0.52
CA VAL A 32 -10.43 5.34 0.47
C VAL A 32 -11.04 3.96 0.26
N HIS A 33 -10.50 3.17 -0.67
CA HIS A 33 -10.97 1.81 -0.93
C HIS A 33 -10.84 0.92 0.32
N GLY A 34 -9.71 0.96 1.00
CA GLY A 34 -9.47 0.22 2.24
C GLY A 34 -10.47 0.59 3.34
N LEU A 35 -10.67 1.89 3.58
CA LEU A 35 -11.59 2.42 4.58
C LEU A 35 -13.06 2.08 4.28
N LEU A 36 -13.45 1.99 3.02
CA LEU A 36 -14.80 1.62 2.59
C LEU A 36 -15.04 0.11 2.52
N THR A 37 -14.04 -0.72 2.82
CA THR A 37 -14.13 -2.17 2.69
C THR A 37 -14.65 -2.84 3.98
N PRO A 38 -15.88 -3.42 4.02
CA PRO A 38 -16.46 -4.00 5.25
C PRO A 38 -15.71 -5.21 5.80
N ARG A 39 -14.90 -5.88 4.97
CA ARG A 39 -14.04 -6.98 5.39
C ARG A 39 -12.89 -6.49 6.28
N PHE A 40 -12.45 -5.25 6.10
CA PHE A 40 -11.31 -4.71 6.79
C PHE A 40 -11.68 -4.11 8.14
N MET A 41 -10.93 -4.47 9.15
CA MET A 41 -10.81 -3.75 10.41
C MET A 41 -9.55 -2.91 10.32
N VAL A 42 -9.66 -1.72 9.72
CA VAL A 42 -8.54 -0.80 9.59
C VAL A 42 -8.14 -0.35 10.99
N LYS A 43 -6.94 -0.71 11.41
CA LYS A 43 -6.39 -0.42 12.73
C LYS A 43 -5.74 0.95 12.78
N GLY A 44 -5.10 1.36 11.69
CA GLY A 44 -4.45 2.65 11.54
C GLY A 44 -3.90 2.81 10.15
N ILE A 45 -3.46 4.04 9.85
CA ILE A 45 -2.76 4.42 8.62
C ILE A 45 -1.40 4.98 9.02
N LEU A 46 -0.34 4.47 8.42
CA LEU A 46 1.03 4.89 8.69
C LEU A 46 1.51 5.80 7.57
N ALA A 47 2.11 6.91 7.95
CA ALA A 47 2.71 7.84 7.01
C ALA A 47 4.12 7.35 6.67
N GLU A 48 4.33 6.91 5.42
CA GLU A 48 5.63 6.47 4.92
C GLU A 48 6.37 7.64 4.26
N GLN A 49 7.70 7.54 4.22
CA GLN A 49 8.58 8.47 3.55
C GLN A 49 8.68 8.16 2.03
N PHE A 50 9.06 9.15 1.22
CA PHE A 50 9.29 9.02 -0.22
C PHE A 50 10.61 9.69 -0.69
N GLY A 51 11.67 9.48 0.06
CA GLY A 51 13.04 9.83 -0.34
C GLY A 51 13.40 11.32 -0.27
N VAL A 52 12.51 12.20 0.20
CA VAL A 52 12.80 13.63 0.37
C VAL A 52 12.62 14.06 1.82
N PRO A 53 13.46 14.99 2.34
CA PRO A 53 13.35 15.45 3.72
C PRO A 53 11.95 15.97 4.07
N GLY A 54 11.40 15.47 5.19
CA GLY A 54 10.09 15.86 5.68
C GLY A 54 8.92 15.22 4.91
N SER A 55 9.17 14.22 4.08
CA SER A 55 8.14 13.49 3.33
C SER A 55 7.17 12.75 4.24
N VAL A 56 7.63 12.16 5.34
CA VAL A 56 6.76 11.53 6.36
C VAL A 56 5.69 12.51 6.85
N LYS A 57 6.07 13.74 7.17
CA LYS A 57 5.11 14.76 7.62
C LYS A 57 4.11 15.15 6.52
N LYS A 58 4.55 15.21 5.26
CA LYS A 58 3.66 15.49 4.13
C LYS A 58 2.63 14.37 3.96
N SER A 59 3.07 13.11 3.98
CA SER A 59 2.18 11.95 3.92
C SER A 59 1.19 11.94 5.10
N TYR A 60 1.66 12.23 6.31
CA TYR A 60 0.82 12.34 7.50
C TYR A 60 -0.29 13.41 7.31
N ASP A 61 0.06 14.60 6.84
CA ASP A 61 -0.90 15.68 6.63
C ASP A 61 -1.90 15.36 5.52
N ALA A 62 -1.44 14.71 4.44
CA ALA A 62 -2.31 14.27 3.34
C ALA A 62 -3.33 13.23 3.81
N ILE A 63 -2.91 12.26 4.64
CA ILE A 63 -3.80 11.26 5.23
C ILE A 63 -4.85 11.93 6.12
N LEU A 64 -4.44 12.85 7.00
CA LEU A 64 -5.38 13.59 7.86
C LEU A 64 -6.40 14.38 7.06
N HIS A 65 -5.97 15.04 5.99
CA HIS A 65 -6.85 15.78 5.09
C HIS A 65 -7.89 14.85 4.43
N LEU A 66 -7.47 13.69 3.96
CA LEU A 66 -8.35 12.69 3.35
C LEU A 66 -9.39 12.16 4.34
N LEU A 67 -8.96 11.84 5.57
CA LEU A 67 -9.85 11.40 6.64
C LEU A 67 -10.87 12.48 7.03
N ASP A 68 -10.48 13.76 6.99
CA ASP A 68 -11.38 14.88 7.21
C ASP A 68 -12.48 14.96 6.12
N LEU A 69 -12.11 14.78 4.86
CA LEU A 69 -13.06 14.75 3.74
C LEU A 69 -14.06 13.56 3.82
N MET A 70 -13.63 12.47 4.45
CA MET A 70 -14.42 11.25 4.63
C MET A 70 -15.25 11.26 5.93
N ASP A 71 -15.10 12.25 6.81
CA ASP A 71 -15.65 12.27 8.19
C ASP A 71 -15.20 11.05 9.03
N MET A 72 -13.94 10.59 8.85
CA MET A 72 -13.35 9.40 9.51
C MET A 72 -12.16 9.75 10.41
N ARG A 73 -12.24 10.85 11.17
CA ARG A 73 -11.14 11.38 12.01
C ARG A 73 -10.73 10.46 13.17
N ASP A 74 -11.53 9.46 13.49
CA ASP A 74 -11.23 8.50 14.58
C ASP A 74 -10.23 7.41 14.17
N VAL A 75 -9.87 7.32 12.88
CA VAL A 75 -8.86 6.37 12.40
C VAL A 75 -7.47 6.87 12.82
N PRO A 76 -6.70 6.07 13.57
CA PRO A 76 -5.35 6.47 13.98
C PRO A 76 -4.43 6.72 12.77
N VAL A 77 -3.67 7.81 12.81
CA VAL A 77 -2.61 8.11 11.84
C VAL A 77 -1.30 8.26 12.60
N LEU A 78 -0.25 7.56 12.18
CA LEU A 78 1.02 7.45 12.90
C LEU A 78 2.17 7.94 11.99
N MET A 79 3.11 8.67 12.59
CA MET A 79 4.32 9.11 11.91
C MET A 79 5.28 7.94 11.72
N GLY A 80 5.80 7.79 10.52
CA GLY A 80 6.74 6.73 10.14
C GLY A 80 8.21 7.05 10.37
N ALA A 81 9.05 6.13 9.92
CA ALA A 81 10.50 6.28 9.91
C ALA A 81 10.97 7.10 8.69
N GLU A 82 12.11 7.79 8.84
CA GLU A 82 12.93 8.21 7.71
C GLU A 82 13.64 6.97 7.11
N PRO A 83 14.26 7.06 5.91
CA PRO A 83 15.00 5.93 5.34
C PRO A 83 16.03 5.34 6.30
N LEU A 84 16.15 4.02 6.32
CA LEU A 84 17.05 3.31 7.22
C LEU A 84 18.53 3.58 6.85
N GLU A 85 19.37 3.80 7.86
CA GLU A 85 20.80 3.99 7.67
C GLU A 85 21.55 2.67 7.35
N SER A 86 20.95 1.52 7.73
CA SER A 86 21.46 0.16 7.45
C SER A 86 20.32 -0.85 7.51
N GLU A 87 20.56 -2.07 7.00
CA GLU A 87 19.54 -3.14 6.95
C GLU A 87 19.10 -3.63 8.34
N ASP A 88 19.92 -3.44 9.36
CA ASP A 88 19.65 -3.81 10.75
C ASP A 88 19.22 -2.61 11.62
N ALA A 89 19.11 -1.41 11.04
CA ALA A 89 18.66 -0.24 11.76
C ALA A 89 17.22 -0.41 12.27
N ALA A 90 16.99 0.02 13.50
CA ALA A 90 15.70 -0.04 14.17
C ALA A 90 15.34 1.33 14.77
N PRO A 91 15.07 2.34 13.93
CA PRO A 91 14.75 3.68 14.41
C PRO A 91 13.46 3.69 15.23
N ASP A 92 13.42 4.54 16.25
CA ASP A 92 12.19 4.76 17.01
C ASP A 92 11.22 5.61 16.18
N CYS A 93 10.05 5.07 15.89
CA CYS A 93 8.94 5.79 15.26
C CYS A 93 7.59 5.21 15.68
N GLU A 94 6.55 6.05 15.66
CA GLU A 94 5.20 5.66 16.05
C GLU A 94 4.65 4.49 15.20
N ALA A 95 4.95 4.51 13.89
CA ALA A 95 4.48 3.50 12.96
C ALA A 95 5.05 2.11 13.27
N ALA A 96 6.36 2.00 13.56
CA ALA A 96 6.99 0.73 13.94
C ALA A 96 6.41 0.18 15.25
N ASP A 97 6.25 1.04 16.26
CA ASP A 97 5.66 0.65 17.55
C ASP A 97 4.21 0.18 17.39
N PHE A 98 3.43 0.84 16.52
CA PHE A 98 2.07 0.45 16.23
C PHE A 98 1.98 -0.91 15.51
N ILE A 99 2.85 -1.18 14.52
CA ILE A 99 2.93 -2.50 13.87
C ILE A 99 3.22 -3.58 14.92
N ILE A 100 4.20 -3.34 15.80
CA ILE A 100 4.59 -4.28 16.87
C ILE A 100 3.40 -4.53 17.80
N GLU A 101 2.75 -3.48 18.29
CA GLU A 101 1.59 -3.60 19.17
C GLU A 101 0.46 -4.44 18.52
N GLU A 102 0.09 -4.14 17.28
CA GLU A 102 -0.96 -4.87 16.57
C GLU A 102 -0.56 -6.33 16.27
N ALA A 103 0.70 -6.58 15.94
CA ALA A 103 1.20 -7.93 15.65
C ALA A 103 1.26 -8.83 16.89
N LEU A 104 1.50 -8.26 18.07
CA LEU A 104 1.58 -9.01 19.33
C LEU A 104 0.20 -9.29 19.95
N LYS A 105 -0.89 -8.67 19.47
CA LYS A 105 -2.24 -8.93 19.99
C LYS A 105 -2.67 -10.38 19.79
N ASP A 106 -3.25 -10.97 20.82
CA ASP A 106 -3.95 -12.26 20.72
C ASP A 106 -5.34 -12.05 20.11
N ASP A 107 -5.37 -11.89 18.79
CA ASP A 107 -6.59 -11.64 18.01
C ASP A 107 -6.74 -12.73 16.94
N PRO A 108 -7.90 -13.41 16.84
CA PRO A 108 -8.11 -14.49 15.88
C PRO A 108 -8.13 -14.05 14.42
N HIS A 109 -8.22 -12.73 14.15
CA HIS A 109 -8.23 -12.21 12.80
C HIS A 109 -6.80 -11.97 12.31
N PRO A 110 -6.44 -12.48 11.12
CA PRO A 110 -5.11 -12.27 10.58
C PRO A 110 -4.83 -10.78 10.35
N LEU A 111 -3.57 -10.39 10.58
CA LEU A 111 -3.10 -9.03 10.34
C LEU A 111 -2.42 -8.93 8.97
N PHE A 112 -2.78 -7.89 8.22
CA PHE A 112 -2.14 -7.49 6.98
C PHE A 112 -1.60 -6.07 7.11
N VAL A 113 -0.36 -5.85 6.69
CA VAL A 113 0.21 -4.51 6.48
C VAL A 113 0.30 -4.29 4.98
N LEU A 114 -0.42 -3.29 4.48
CA LEU A 114 -0.56 -2.97 3.06
C LEU A 114 0.35 -1.79 2.75
N CYS A 115 1.53 -2.09 2.16
CA CYS A 115 2.60 -1.13 1.93
C CYS A 115 2.51 -0.59 0.50
N GLN A 116 2.27 0.70 0.37
CA GLN A 116 2.06 1.45 -0.86
C GLN A 116 3.24 2.39 -1.18
N GLY A 117 4.23 2.46 -0.31
CA GLY A 117 5.48 3.21 -0.42
C GLY A 117 6.72 2.36 -0.18
N ALA A 118 7.75 2.95 0.38
CA ALA A 118 8.93 2.23 0.87
C ALA A 118 8.56 1.21 1.96
N LEU A 119 9.51 0.42 2.43
CA LEU A 119 9.31 -0.55 3.50
C LEU A 119 9.93 -0.12 4.83
N SER A 120 10.23 1.17 5.01
CA SER A 120 10.99 1.69 6.16
C SER A 120 10.28 1.39 7.48
N ASN A 121 8.96 1.58 7.54
CA ASN A 121 8.17 1.31 8.74
C ASN A 121 8.13 -0.18 9.11
N VAL A 122 7.93 -1.05 8.13
CA VAL A 122 7.92 -2.51 8.33
C VAL A 122 9.28 -3.01 8.74
N ALA A 123 10.36 -2.54 8.08
CA ALA A 123 11.73 -2.92 8.42
C ALA A 123 12.10 -2.46 9.84
N ALA A 124 11.80 -1.22 10.21
CA ALA A 124 12.00 -0.71 11.57
C ALA A 124 11.29 -1.59 12.61
N ALA A 125 10.04 -1.99 12.35
CA ALA A 125 9.25 -2.84 13.26
C ALA A 125 9.86 -4.23 13.43
N ILE A 126 10.21 -4.93 12.34
CA ILE A 126 10.75 -6.29 12.42
C ILE A 126 12.19 -6.34 12.94
N ASN A 127 12.97 -5.27 12.75
CA ASN A 127 14.31 -5.14 13.34
C ASN A 127 14.22 -4.87 14.83
N LYS A 128 13.30 -4.00 15.26
CA LYS A 128 13.06 -3.69 16.68
C LYS A 128 12.48 -4.88 17.45
N CYS A 129 11.61 -5.66 16.83
CA CYS A 129 10.93 -6.80 17.43
C CYS A 129 10.88 -8.02 16.48
N PRO A 130 11.97 -8.81 16.36
CA PRO A 130 12.05 -9.92 15.40
C PRO A 130 11.01 -11.03 15.59
N GLU A 131 10.39 -11.11 16.75
CA GLU A 131 9.35 -12.10 17.07
C GLU A 131 8.02 -11.88 16.33
N ILE A 132 7.81 -10.68 15.75
CA ILE A 132 6.60 -10.39 14.98
C ILE A 132 6.67 -10.86 13.52
N GLN A 133 7.81 -11.32 13.05
CA GLN A 133 8.02 -11.70 11.64
C GLN A 133 7.10 -12.84 11.15
N ASP A 134 6.51 -13.63 12.04
CA ASP A 134 5.54 -14.67 11.70
C ASP A 134 4.10 -14.28 12.07
N ARG A 135 3.84 -13.00 12.38
CA ARG A 135 2.57 -12.52 12.94
C ARG A 135 1.69 -11.75 11.98
N PHE A 136 2.19 -11.36 10.82
CA PHE A 136 1.42 -10.63 9.82
C PHE A 136 1.90 -10.92 8.40
N THR A 137 1.06 -10.56 7.43
CA THR A 137 1.40 -10.59 6.00
C THR A 137 1.67 -9.17 5.52
N CYS A 138 2.83 -8.93 4.91
CA CYS A 138 3.17 -7.70 4.21
C CYS A 138 2.74 -7.84 2.73
N VAL A 139 1.82 -6.97 2.28
CA VAL A 139 1.48 -6.84 0.86
C VAL A 139 2.14 -5.57 0.35
N TRP A 140 3.08 -5.69 -0.54
CA TRP A 140 3.92 -4.57 -0.96
C TRP A 140 3.80 -4.26 -2.45
N ILE A 141 3.51 -3.00 -2.75
CA ILE A 141 3.60 -2.43 -4.08
C ILE A 141 5.03 -1.95 -4.26
N GLY A 142 5.85 -2.69 -5.00
CA GLY A 142 7.23 -2.28 -5.18
C GLY A 142 8.14 -3.35 -5.78
N GLY A 143 9.32 -2.87 -6.16
CA GLY A 143 10.35 -3.63 -6.83
C GLY A 143 10.23 -3.61 -8.35
N GLY A 144 11.38 -3.73 -9.01
CA GLY A 144 11.51 -3.64 -10.46
C GLY A 144 10.97 -4.87 -11.22
N LEU A 145 11.21 -4.88 -12.52
CA LEU A 145 10.73 -5.94 -13.41
C LEU A 145 11.46 -7.26 -13.16
N TYR A 146 10.71 -8.33 -12.98
CA TYR A 146 11.31 -9.66 -12.95
C TYR A 146 11.74 -10.13 -14.35
N PRO A 147 12.84 -10.92 -14.46
CA PRO A 147 13.68 -11.41 -13.34
C PRO A 147 14.83 -10.48 -12.96
N GLN A 148 15.08 -9.38 -13.66
CA GLN A 148 16.30 -8.56 -13.50
C GLN A 148 16.23 -7.55 -12.37
N GLY A 149 15.02 -7.14 -11.95
CA GLY A 149 14.85 -5.98 -11.10
C GLY A 149 15.02 -4.69 -11.88
N GLY A 150 15.72 -3.73 -11.29
CA GLY A 150 15.99 -2.40 -11.83
C GLY A 150 15.32 -1.31 -11.01
N TRP A 151 15.51 -0.07 -11.46
CA TRP A 151 14.96 1.09 -10.78
C TRP A 151 13.44 1.00 -10.66
N GLU A 152 12.95 1.18 -9.45
CA GLU A 152 11.53 1.29 -9.13
C GLU A 152 11.40 2.18 -7.89
N PHE A 153 10.40 3.06 -7.89
CA PHE A 153 10.33 4.20 -6.97
C PHE A 153 10.29 3.80 -5.50
N ASN A 154 9.40 2.88 -5.10
CA ASN A 154 9.25 2.48 -3.71
C ASN A 154 10.47 1.74 -3.17
N SER A 155 11.11 0.93 -3.99
CA SER A 155 12.34 0.22 -3.61
C SER A 155 13.56 1.15 -3.50
N VAL A 156 13.69 2.14 -4.42
CA VAL A 156 14.85 3.05 -4.40
C VAL A 156 14.84 4.01 -3.22
N ASN A 157 13.65 4.30 -2.70
CA ASN A 157 13.50 5.16 -1.54
C ASN A 157 14.09 4.56 -0.24
N ASP A 158 14.20 3.21 -0.17
CA ASP A 158 14.88 2.54 0.94
C ASP A 158 15.28 1.09 0.60
N TYR A 159 16.43 0.90 -0.05
CA TYR A 159 16.97 -0.44 -0.31
C TYR A 159 17.35 -1.21 0.98
N HIS A 160 17.74 -0.50 2.04
CA HIS A 160 18.05 -1.15 3.32
C HIS A 160 16.78 -1.80 3.90
N ALA A 161 15.68 -1.07 3.92
CA ALA A 161 14.41 -1.58 4.38
C ALA A 161 13.91 -2.75 3.50
N ALA A 162 13.97 -2.61 2.17
CA ALA A 162 13.59 -3.68 1.26
C ALA A 162 14.41 -4.96 1.51
N ASN A 163 15.73 -4.83 1.68
CA ASN A 163 16.61 -5.95 1.99
C ASN A 163 16.31 -6.58 3.36
N ALA A 164 16.08 -5.77 4.40
CA ALA A 164 15.71 -6.25 5.72
C ALA A 164 14.43 -7.09 5.67
N VAL A 165 13.39 -6.59 5.00
CA VAL A 165 12.11 -7.31 4.86
C VAL A 165 12.28 -8.57 4.02
N PHE A 166 13.00 -8.52 2.90
CA PHE A 166 13.16 -9.66 1.99
C PHE A 166 14.06 -10.77 2.55
N SER A 167 14.98 -10.46 3.46
CA SER A 167 15.79 -11.44 4.18
C SER A 167 15.13 -12.00 5.44
N SER A 168 14.04 -11.40 5.92
CA SER A 168 13.32 -11.81 7.13
C SER A 168 12.49 -13.08 6.92
N ARG A 169 11.79 -13.57 7.97
CA ARG A 169 10.82 -14.67 7.87
C ARG A 169 9.40 -14.23 7.52
N LEU A 170 9.18 -12.92 7.39
CA LEU A 170 7.86 -12.33 7.16
C LEU A 170 7.22 -12.86 5.85
N GLU A 171 5.94 -13.22 5.90
CA GLU A 171 5.18 -13.55 4.68
C GLU A 171 5.04 -12.28 3.82
N VAL A 172 5.62 -12.29 2.62
CA VAL A 172 5.57 -11.15 1.68
C VAL A 172 4.82 -11.52 0.42
N TRP A 173 3.86 -10.67 0.06
CA TRP A 173 3.14 -10.66 -1.20
C TRP A 173 3.62 -9.43 -1.99
N GLN A 174 4.55 -9.65 -2.90
CA GLN A 174 5.09 -8.57 -3.73
C GLN A 174 4.23 -8.36 -4.97
N VAL A 175 3.90 -7.09 -5.25
CA VAL A 175 3.30 -6.64 -6.51
C VAL A 175 4.33 -5.76 -7.22
N PRO A 176 5.18 -6.31 -8.10
CA PRO A 176 6.27 -5.57 -8.75
C PRO A 176 5.76 -4.65 -9.84
N MET A 177 6.63 -3.75 -10.32
CA MET A 177 6.34 -2.73 -11.34
C MET A 177 5.64 -3.30 -12.59
N GLY A 178 6.03 -4.50 -13.06
CA GLY A 178 5.39 -5.14 -14.21
C GLY A 178 3.93 -5.55 -13.99
N THR A 179 3.48 -5.54 -12.73
CA THR A 179 2.12 -5.92 -12.34
C THR A 179 1.30 -4.72 -11.92
N TYR A 180 1.79 -3.86 -11.02
CA TYR A 180 0.99 -2.71 -10.59
C TYR A 180 0.78 -1.69 -11.72
N THR A 181 1.69 -1.56 -12.66
CA THR A 181 1.51 -0.69 -13.85
C THR A 181 0.37 -1.12 -14.78
N GLN A 182 -0.17 -2.33 -14.60
CA GLN A 182 -1.38 -2.76 -15.29
C GLN A 182 -2.64 -2.06 -14.76
N MET A 183 -2.58 -1.42 -13.60
CA MET A 183 -3.70 -0.69 -12.96
C MET A 183 -3.97 0.66 -13.64
N GLN A 184 -4.05 0.66 -14.96
CA GLN A 184 -4.28 1.85 -15.76
C GLN A 184 -5.76 2.18 -15.87
N ILE A 185 -6.11 3.46 -15.70
CA ILE A 185 -7.48 3.96 -15.79
C ILE A 185 -7.56 5.28 -16.57
N GLY A 186 -8.62 5.44 -17.36
CA GLY A 186 -8.86 6.66 -18.13
C GLY A 186 -9.43 7.81 -17.27
N TYR A 187 -9.00 9.03 -17.55
CA TYR A 187 -9.53 10.23 -16.87
C TYR A 187 -11.03 10.40 -17.01
N ALA A 188 -11.59 10.07 -18.18
CA ALA A 188 -13.04 10.13 -18.40
C ALA A 188 -13.80 9.15 -17.50
N GLU A 189 -13.21 7.99 -17.18
CA GLU A 189 -13.81 7.03 -16.25
C GLU A 189 -13.78 7.56 -14.82
N LEU A 190 -12.67 8.17 -14.40
CA LEU A 190 -12.56 8.82 -13.09
C LEU A 190 -13.55 10.00 -12.96
N GLU A 191 -13.65 10.84 -13.99
CA GLU A 191 -14.60 11.95 -14.00
C GLU A 191 -16.06 11.46 -13.88
N HIS A 192 -16.39 10.39 -14.58
CA HIS A 192 -17.74 9.84 -14.56
C HIS A 192 -18.09 9.07 -13.29
N LYS A 193 -17.17 8.22 -12.79
CA LYS A 193 -17.46 7.29 -11.69
C LYS A 193 -17.02 7.80 -10.30
N VAL A 194 -15.95 8.59 -10.23
CA VAL A 194 -15.36 9.02 -8.96
C VAL A 194 -15.80 10.43 -8.59
N ARG A 195 -15.60 11.40 -9.47
CA ARG A 195 -15.88 12.81 -9.21
C ARG A 195 -17.27 13.09 -8.61
N PRO A 196 -18.38 12.44 -9.02
CA PRO A 196 -19.70 12.69 -8.46
C PRO A 196 -19.90 12.18 -7.03
N CYS A 197 -18.93 11.45 -6.46
CA CYS A 197 -19.05 10.80 -5.16
C CYS A 197 -18.70 11.75 -3.99
N GLY A 198 -19.42 12.85 -3.85
CA GLY A 198 -19.27 13.81 -2.76
C GLY A 198 -17.92 14.53 -2.75
N LYS A 199 -17.55 15.12 -1.61
CA LYS A 199 -16.30 15.88 -1.47
C LYS A 199 -15.06 15.01 -1.69
N VAL A 200 -15.08 13.78 -1.22
CA VAL A 200 -13.95 12.85 -1.38
C VAL A 200 -13.76 12.46 -2.84
N GLY A 201 -14.83 12.18 -3.58
CA GLY A 201 -14.74 11.85 -5.00
C GLY A 201 -14.25 13.05 -5.84
N GLU A 202 -14.75 14.25 -5.55
CA GLU A 202 -14.27 15.48 -6.19
C GLU A 202 -12.78 15.71 -5.90
N TYR A 203 -12.34 15.54 -4.66
CA TYR A 203 -10.94 15.68 -4.27
C TYR A 203 -10.05 14.66 -4.99
N LEU A 204 -10.43 13.36 -5.00
CA LEU A 204 -9.67 12.32 -5.69
C LEU A 204 -9.48 12.64 -7.17
N PHE A 205 -10.50 13.13 -7.83
CA PHE A 205 -10.42 13.51 -9.24
C PHE A 205 -9.55 14.75 -9.45
N GLU A 206 -9.80 15.84 -8.71
CA GLU A 206 -9.11 17.12 -8.93
C GLU A 206 -7.61 17.04 -8.58
N GLN A 207 -7.22 16.32 -7.52
CA GLN A 207 -5.81 16.13 -7.20
C GLN A 207 -5.07 15.31 -8.26
N MET A 208 -5.72 14.27 -8.82
CA MET A 208 -5.19 13.50 -9.95
C MET A 208 -4.98 14.39 -11.18
N MET A 209 -5.97 15.24 -11.50
CA MET A 209 -5.85 16.16 -12.63
C MET A 209 -4.77 17.24 -12.40
N ALA A 210 -4.62 17.70 -11.17
CA ALA A 210 -3.58 18.67 -10.82
C ALA A 210 -2.18 18.07 -10.96
N TYR A 211 -1.99 16.85 -10.42
CA TYR A 211 -0.72 16.14 -10.50
C TYR A 211 -0.36 15.78 -11.95
N GLY A 212 -1.33 15.31 -12.74
CA GLY A 212 -1.14 14.91 -14.13
C GLY A 212 -0.70 16.04 -15.08
N LYS A 213 -0.93 17.31 -14.71
CA LYS A 213 -0.49 18.46 -15.53
C LYS A 213 1.04 18.57 -15.63
N ASP A 214 1.74 18.18 -14.55
CA ASP A 214 3.18 18.32 -14.43
C ASP A 214 3.92 16.99 -14.67
N ALA A 215 3.17 15.93 -14.97
CA ALA A 215 3.69 14.58 -15.18
C ALA A 215 4.06 14.34 -16.66
N ASP A 216 5.23 14.82 -17.08
CA ASP A 216 5.72 14.73 -18.46
C ASP A 216 5.86 13.29 -18.99
N TRP A 217 5.89 12.30 -18.11
CA TRP A 217 5.95 10.87 -18.48
C TRP A 217 4.59 10.29 -18.87
N ILE A 218 3.48 10.99 -18.60
CA ILE A 218 2.14 10.58 -18.99
C ILE A 218 1.83 11.18 -20.38
N THR A 219 1.66 10.32 -21.36
CA THR A 219 1.40 10.73 -22.74
C THR A 219 -0.06 10.57 -23.18
N GLY A 220 -0.90 9.95 -22.33
CA GLY A 220 -2.30 9.65 -22.63
C GLY A 220 -3.28 10.32 -21.67
N GLU A 221 -4.55 10.07 -21.89
CA GLU A 221 -5.66 10.51 -21.02
C GLU A 221 -5.92 9.46 -19.91
N SER A 222 -4.88 9.02 -19.22
CA SER A 222 -4.98 7.95 -18.22
C SER A 222 -3.90 8.06 -17.15
N TRP A 223 -4.12 7.38 -16.03
CA TRP A 223 -3.17 7.24 -14.94
C TRP A 223 -3.04 5.78 -14.51
N VAL A 224 -1.92 5.42 -13.90
CA VAL A 224 -1.73 4.13 -13.23
C VAL A 224 -2.06 4.31 -11.75
N ILE A 225 -3.16 3.72 -11.26
CA ILE A 225 -3.47 3.69 -9.82
C ILE A 225 -2.83 2.43 -9.23
N GLY A 226 -1.51 2.49 -9.08
CA GLY A 226 -0.64 1.34 -8.80
C GLY A 226 -0.81 0.72 -7.43
N ASP A 227 -1.34 1.44 -6.45
CA ASP A 227 -1.49 0.99 -5.06
C ASP A 227 -2.73 0.13 -4.82
N GLN A 228 -3.69 0.16 -5.73
CA GLN A 228 -4.94 -0.59 -5.61
C GLN A 228 -4.77 -2.10 -5.43
N PRO A 229 -3.76 -2.77 -6.01
CA PRO A 229 -3.57 -4.20 -5.77
C PRO A 229 -3.31 -4.57 -4.32
N ALA A 230 -2.69 -3.71 -3.50
CA ALA A 230 -2.52 -3.99 -2.08
C ALA A 230 -3.87 -4.19 -1.38
N ILE A 231 -4.84 -3.32 -1.70
CA ILE A 231 -6.20 -3.41 -1.18
C ILE A 231 -6.94 -4.61 -1.81
N GLY A 232 -6.88 -4.74 -3.14
CA GLY A 232 -7.58 -5.79 -3.89
C GLY A 232 -7.19 -7.20 -3.46
N LEU A 233 -5.90 -7.47 -3.28
CA LEU A 233 -5.38 -8.77 -2.87
C LEU A 233 -5.74 -9.12 -1.42
N ALA A 234 -5.69 -8.16 -0.50
CA ALA A 234 -6.15 -8.36 0.87
C ALA A 234 -7.68 -8.57 0.93
N LEU A 235 -8.44 -7.88 0.07
CA LEU A 235 -9.90 -8.04 -0.05
C LEU A 235 -10.26 -9.41 -0.63
N ASN A 236 -9.60 -9.82 -1.71
CA ASN A 236 -9.84 -11.09 -2.40
C ASN A 236 -8.53 -11.63 -2.99
N PRO A 237 -7.81 -12.53 -2.29
CA PRO A 237 -6.56 -13.10 -2.81
C PRO A 237 -6.70 -13.80 -4.17
N GLY A 238 -7.91 -14.16 -4.57
CA GLY A 238 -8.22 -14.76 -5.88
C GLY A 238 -8.30 -13.75 -7.04
N CYS A 239 -8.19 -12.45 -6.79
CA CYS A 239 -8.18 -11.43 -7.85
C CYS A 239 -6.80 -11.24 -8.50
N GLY A 240 -5.79 -11.99 -8.09
CA GLY A 240 -4.47 -11.98 -8.67
C GLY A 240 -3.91 -13.39 -8.87
N ARG A 241 -2.97 -13.52 -9.82
CA ARG A 241 -2.18 -14.74 -10.01
C ARG A 241 -0.74 -14.44 -9.64
N PHE A 242 -0.15 -15.32 -8.85
CA PHE A 242 1.23 -15.23 -8.39
C PHE A 242 2.01 -16.49 -8.70
N ARG A 243 3.33 -16.37 -8.73
CA ARG A 243 4.26 -17.49 -8.58
C ARG A 243 4.95 -17.39 -7.22
N THR A 244 5.38 -18.53 -6.69
CA THR A 244 6.29 -18.58 -5.56
C THR A 244 7.71 -18.46 -6.07
N GLN A 245 8.48 -17.55 -5.50
CA GLN A 245 9.86 -17.31 -5.90
C GLN A 245 10.70 -16.98 -4.67
N ARG A 246 11.96 -17.39 -4.70
CA ARG A 246 12.94 -17.00 -3.69
C ARG A 246 13.11 -15.48 -3.68
N ALA A 247 13.02 -14.87 -2.51
CA ALA A 247 13.17 -13.44 -2.34
C ALA A 247 14.58 -13.01 -2.78
N PRO A 248 14.70 -12.12 -3.78
CA PRO A 248 16.00 -11.60 -4.19
C PRO A 248 16.53 -10.61 -3.15
N ARG A 249 17.80 -10.24 -3.28
CA ARG A 249 18.38 -9.08 -2.66
C ARG A 249 18.36 -7.91 -3.65
N PHE A 250 18.09 -6.71 -3.19
CA PHE A 250 18.19 -5.49 -3.98
C PHE A 250 19.64 -5.00 -3.97
N GLY A 251 20.29 -5.07 -5.12
CA GLY A 251 21.63 -4.54 -5.36
C GLY A 251 21.58 -3.10 -5.86
N GLU A 252 22.73 -2.60 -6.33
CA GLU A 252 22.86 -1.25 -6.87
C GLU A 252 21.87 -1.02 -8.02
N GLY A 253 21.16 0.11 -7.98
CA GLY A 253 20.15 0.45 -8.99
C GLY A 253 18.90 -0.44 -8.96
N GLY A 254 18.67 -1.19 -7.87
CA GLY A 254 17.49 -2.06 -7.71
C GLY A 254 17.58 -3.39 -8.46
N VAL A 255 18.75 -3.75 -8.99
CA VAL A 255 18.96 -5.04 -9.66
C VAL A 255 18.74 -6.18 -8.68
N TYR A 256 18.02 -7.21 -9.08
CA TYR A 256 17.81 -8.40 -8.27
C TYR A 256 19.04 -9.30 -8.29
N VAL A 257 19.55 -9.57 -7.09
CA VAL A 257 20.66 -10.50 -6.86
C VAL A 257 20.09 -11.75 -6.21
N ASP A 258 20.44 -12.91 -6.76
CA ASP A 258 20.04 -14.19 -6.17
C ASP A 258 20.62 -14.36 -4.76
N CYS A 259 19.79 -14.76 -3.82
CA CYS A 259 20.13 -14.94 -2.42
C CYS A 259 19.57 -16.29 -1.93
N PRO A 260 20.36 -17.38 -2.06
CA PRO A 260 19.90 -18.75 -1.78
C PRO A 260 19.39 -18.99 -0.35
N GLU A 261 19.83 -18.19 0.61
CA GLU A 261 19.44 -18.25 2.02
C GLU A 261 18.08 -17.59 2.30
N ASN A 262 17.58 -16.75 1.40
CA ASN A 262 16.30 -16.11 1.57
C ASN A 262 15.15 -17.12 1.37
N ARG A 263 14.04 -16.87 2.06
CA ARG A 263 12.81 -17.66 1.90
C ARG A 263 12.13 -17.39 0.56
N GLU A 264 11.13 -18.20 0.26
CA GLU A 264 10.21 -17.94 -0.84
C GLU A 264 9.17 -16.87 -0.46
N ILE A 265 8.79 -16.04 -1.43
CA ILE A 265 7.74 -15.04 -1.37
C ILE A 265 6.74 -15.26 -2.49
N ARG A 266 5.55 -14.62 -2.38
CA ARG A 266 4.62 -14.55 -3.50
C ARG A 266 4.96 -13.34 -4.35
N VAL A 267 5.14 -13.56 -5.65
CA VAL A 267 5.32 -12.49 -6.64
C VAL A 267 4.12 -12.52 -7.58
N TYR A 268 3.29 -11.49 -7.49
CA TYR A 268 2.11 -11.37 -8.35
C TYR A 268 2.50 -10.97 -9.77
N GLU A 269 1.88 -11.60 -10.76
CA GLU A 269 2.14 -11.42 -12.19
C GLU A 269 0.93 -10.85 -12.92
N GLU A 270 -0.27 -11.12 -12.41
CA GLU A 270 -1.54 -10.67 -12.99
C GLU A 270 -2.49 -10.21 -11.87
N ILE A 271 -3.26 -9.18 -12.18
CA ILE A 271 -4.28 -8.60 -11.29
C ILE A 271 -5.57 -8.44 -12.09
N ASP A 272 -6.70 -8.81 -11.50
CA ASP A 272 -8.02 -8.48 -12.05
C ASP A 272 -8.35 -7.00 -11.78
N GLN A 273 -7.80 -6.15 -12.65
CA GLN A 273 -7.97 -4.70 -12.63
C GLN A 273 -9.47 -4.32 -12.58
N ARG A 274 -10.28 -4.97 -13.44
CA ARG A 274 -11.71 -4.67 -13.50
C ARG A 274 -12.39 -4.92 -12.17
N TYR A 275 -12.11 -6.06 -11.53
CA TYR A 275 -12.70 -6.38 -10.22
C TYR A 275 -12.36 -5.32 -9.17
N ILE A 276 -11.09 -4.94 -9.08
CA ILE A 276 -10.62 -4.00 -8.07
C ILE A 276 -11.21 -2.61 -8.27
N PHE A 277 -11.20 -2.09 -9.51
CA PHE A 277 -11.75 -0.77 -9.80
C PHE A 277 -13.26 -0.70 -9.64
N GLU A 278 -14.01 -1.69 -10.13
CA GLU A 278 -15.45 -1.69 -9.96
C GLU A 278 -15.86 -1.83 -8.48
N ASP A 279 -15.11 -2.57 -7.66
CA ASP A 279 -15.37 -2.65 -6.22
C ASP A 279 -15.17 -1.28 -5.55
N LEU A 280 -14.08 -0.56 -5.86
CA LEU A 280 -13.85 0.82 -5.40
C LEU A 280 -14.98 1.76 -5.82
N PHE A 281 -15.31 1.79 -7.12
CA PHE A 281 -16.31 2.72 -7.65
C PHE A 281 -17.70 2.46 -7.08
N CYS A 282 -18.08 1.19 -6.96
CA CYS A 282 -19.34 0.83 -6.34
C CYS A 282 -19.39 1.24 -4.85
N LYS A 283 -18.30 1.05 -4.12
CA LYS A 283 -18.20 1.47 -2.71
C LYS A 283 -18.29 2.99 -2.55
N LEU A 284 -17.58 3.74 -3.40
CA LEU A 284 -17.67 5.20 -3.44
C LEU A 284 -19.10 5.65 -3.74
N ALA A 285 -19.70 5.13 -4.81
CA ALA A 285 -21.07 5.50 -5.21
C ALA A 285 -22.11 5.15 -4.16
N LEU A 286 -22.01 3.98 -3.51
CA LEU A 286 -22.93 3.55 -2.46
C LEU A 286 -22.76 4.36 -1.16
N THR A 287 -21.59 4.91 -0.90
CA THR A 287 -21.31 5.66 0.33
C THR A 287 -21.54 7.16 0.16
N TYR A 288 -21.07 7.73 -0.94
CA TYR A 288 -21.02 9.17 -1.17
C TYR A 288 -21.77 9.63 -2.44
N GLY A 289 -22.23 8.70 -3.29
CA GLY A 289 -23.03 9.02 -4.46
C GLY A 289 -24.39 9.60 -4.07
N LYS A 290 -24.90 10.53 -4.92
CA LYS A 290 -26.21 11.18 -4.74
C LYS A 290 -27.32 10.32 -5.32
#